data_972f79503515dd1dd80c43b58860cbeb
#
_entry.id   972f79503515dd1dd80c43b58860cbeb
#
_cell.length_a   1.000
_cell.length_b   1.000
_cell.length_c   1.000
_cell.angle_alpha   90.00
_cell.angle_beta   90.00
_cell.angle_gamma   90.00
#
_symmetry.space_group_name_H-M   'P 1'
#
loop_
_entity.id
_entity.type
_entity.pdbx_description
1 polymer ?
#
loop_
_entity_poly.entity_id
_entity_poly.type
_entity_poly.pdbx_seq_one_letter_code
_entity_poly.pdbx_strand_id
1 'polypeptide(L)'
;MKKGKLIIIGLVVMALISGCGKTSDSKENKANSTEQTKDIETANETEQNKDVQTEENADKQEGEKQQIPDEQNVSVQTGDNIKVYYSNADASGFESEEVAVESLSSNEVLKALVDKGVLPVDVSLLSFKEFEKDNEKLLELDFSDKFNTYIKTLGTSAEYYIVGSICNTFLDAYGSDKIHITVNGDVFTTGHAEYPGFMGKFN
;
A
#
# COMPACT_ATOMS: atom_id res chain seq x y z
N MET A 1 49.30 24.80 -25.05
CA MET A 1 48.29 25.83 -25.39
C MET A 1 47.23 25.80 -24.32
N LYS A 2 47.19 26.82 -23.47
CA LYS A 2 46.27 26.96 -22.33
C LYS A 2 44.95 27.54 -22.85
N LYS A 3 43.81 26.85 -22.69
CA LYS A 3 42.47 27.40 -22.95
C LYS A 3 41.82 27.82 -21.65
N GLY A 4 41.57 29.10 -21.51
CA GLY A 4 41.02 29.74 -20.31
C GLY A 4 39.54 29.40 -20.10
N LYS A 5 39.19 29.27 -18.81
CA LYS A 5 37.80 29.14 -18.35
C LYS A 5 37.16 30.53 -18.25
N LEU A 6 36.08 30.71 -18.97
CA LEU A 6 35.24 31.94 -18.85
C LEU A 6 34.21 31.68 -17.72
N ILE A 7 34.34 32.46 -16.63
CA ILE A 7 33.36 32.45 -15.53
C ILE A 7 32.37 33.59 -15.81
N ILE A 8 31.12 33.22 -16.02
CA ILE A 8 30.01 34.20 -16.13
C ILE A 8 29.38 34.30 -14.75
N ILE A 9 29.58 35.41 -14.08
CA ILE A 9 28.92 35.76 -12.82
C ILE A 9 27.58 36.43 -13.19
N GLY A 10 26.50 35.71 -12.96
CA GLY A 10 25.12 36.23 -13.11
C GLY A 10 24.68 36.94 -11.83
N LEU A 11 24.39 38.24 -11.97
CA LEU A 11 23.91 39.13 -10.91
C LEU A 11 22.42 38.84 -10.65
N VAL A 12 22.06 38.39 -9.44
CA VAL A 12 20.67 38.20 -9.02
C VAL A 12 20.17 39.49 -8.36
N VAL A 13 19.20 40.13 -8.97
CA VAL A 13 18.49 41.30 -8.44
C VAL A 13 17.34 40.81 -7.57
N MET A 14 17.42 41.06 -6.25
CA MET A 14 16.30 40.90 -5.32
C MET A 14 15.32 42.04 -5.43
N ALA A 15 14.08 41.74 -5.77
CA ALA A 15 12.96 42.67 -5.64
C ALA A 15 12.15 42.29 -4.37
N LEU A 16 12.25 43.12 -3.33
CA LEU A 16 11.40 43.07 -2.15
C LEU A 16 10.09 43.80 -2.45
N ILE A 17 8.97 43.09 -2.36
CA ILE A 17 7.65 43.72 -2.38
C ILE A 17 7.01 43.53 -1.00
N SER A 18 7.06 44.60 -0.20
CA SER A 18 6.29 44.75 1.02
C SER A 18 4.86 45.14 0.67
N GLY A 19 3.89 44.31 1.06
CA GLY A 19 2.47 44.62 0.95
C GLY A 19 1.78 44.44 2.30
N CYS A 20 1.59 45.55 3.03
CA CYS A 20 0.83 45.64 4.26
C CYS A 20 -0.62 46.10 3.91
N GLY A 21 -1.64 45.53 4.51
CA GLY A 21 -3.06 45.96 4.37
C GLY A 21 -3.99 45.00 5.01
N LYS A 22 -4.37 45.16 6.14
CA LYS A 22 -5.34 45.95 6.94
C LYS A 22 -6.62 45.16 7.25
N THR A 23 -6.81 44.97 8.54
CA THR A 23 -7.98 44.54 9.32
C THR A 23 -9.31 45.21 8.94
N SER A 24 -10.41 44.45 9.08
CA SER A 24 -11.75 44.89 9.58
C SER A 24 -12.55 43.63 9.88
N ASP A 25 -12.78 43.33 11.10
CA ASP A 25 -13.88 43.62 12.03
C ASP A 25 -15.28 43.13 11.64
N SER A 26 -15.71 42.22 12.51
CA SER A 26 -17.04 42.04 13.15
C SER A 26 -18.28 41.89 12.31
N LYS A 27 -19.02 40.79 12.52
CA LYS A 27 -20.24 40.79 13.32
C LYS A 27 -20.78 39.40 13.60
N GLU A 28 -21.00 39.16 14.86
CA GLU A 28 -21.92 38.17 15.41
C GLU A 28 -23.27 38.20 14.73
N ASN A 29 -23.91 37.06 14.57
CA ASN A 29 -25.31 36.93 14.83
C ASN A 29 -25.69 35.56 15.39
N LYS A 30 -26.46 35.63 16.41
CA LYS A 30 -26.88 34.70 17.41
C LYS A 30 -28.25 34.11 17.06
N ALA A 31 -28.43 32.85 17.42
CA ALA A 31 -29.66 32.17 17.81
C ALA A 31 -30.78 31.95 16.76
N ASN A 32 -31.22 30.72 16.60
CA ASN A 32 -32.38 30.22 17.36
C ASN A 32 -32.63 28.75 17.05
N SER A 33 -32.64 27.98 18.07
CA SER A 33 -33.49 26.91 18.55
C SER A 33 -34.77 26.64 17.74
N THR A 34 -35.06 25.36 17.44
CA THR A 34 -36.30 24.70 17.87
C THR A 34 -36.25 23.22 17.53
N GLU A 35 -36.45 22.41 18.55
CA GLU A 35 -36.81 21.00 18.58
C GLU A 35 -38.03 20.69 17.71
N GLN A 36 -38.08 19.49 17.17
CA GLN A 36 -39.30 18.66 17.26
C GLN A 36 -38.98 17.19 17.01
N THR A 37 -39.09 16.47 18.09
CA THR A 37 -39.33 15.05 18.25
C THR A 37 -40.60 14.62 17.51
N LYS A 38 -40.59 13.45 16.87
CA LYS A 38 -41.80 12.59 16.89
C LYS A 38 -41.43 11.14 16.59
N ASP A 39 -41.63 10.34 17.60
CA ASP A 39 -41.78 8.89 17.63
C ASP A 39 -42.93 8.39 16.76
N ILE A 40 -42.85 7.16 16.34
CA ILE A 40 -43.92 6.12 16.23
C ILE A 40 -43.11 4.84 15.80
N GLU A 41 -42.84 3.90 16.73
CA GLU A 41 -43.60 2.68 17.14
C GLU A 41 -44.06 1.79 15.98
N THR A 42 -43.51 0.59 16.00
CA THR A 42 -44.00 -0.71 16.48
C THR A 42 -44.74 -1.57 15.43
N ALA A 43 -44.36 -2.78 15.35
CA ALA A 43 -45.00 -4.09 15.37
C ALA A 43 -44.46 -5.00 14.31
N ASN A 44 -43.79 -6.10 14.70
CA ASN A 44 -44.32 -7.43 15.11
C ASN A 44 -44.99 -8.19 13.97
N GLU A 45 -44.61 -9.36 13.65
CA GLU A 45 -44.89 -10.73 14.11
C GLU A 45 -44.28 -11.69 13.09
N THR A 46 -43.47 -12.66 13.46
CA THR A 46 -43.71 -14.04 13.92
C THR A 46 -44.46 -14.96 12.94
N GLU A 47 -43.86 -16.08 12.65
CA GLU A 47 -44.25 -17.49 12.64
C GLU A 47 -43.56 -18.26 11.52
N GLN A 48 -42.74 -19.21 11.86
CA GLN A 48 -42.88 -20.61 12.31
C GLN A 48 -43.09 -21.62 11.19
N ASN A 49 -42.18 -22.57 11.21
CA ASN A 49 -42.35 -24.01 11.18
C ASN A 49 -42.44 -24.76 9.82
N LYS A 50 -41.56 -25.70 9.57
CA LYS A 50 -41.86 -27.11 9.81
C LYS A 50 -40.74 -28.05 9.39
N ASP A 51 -40.40 -28.91 10.32
CA ASP A 51 -39.68 -30.19 10.18
C ASP A 51 -40.21 -31.09 9.07
N VAL A 52 -39.31 -31.87 8.47
CA VAL A 52 -39.53 -33.28 8.17
C VAL A 52 -38.23 -34.06 8.29
N GLN A 53 -38.30 -35.09 9.11
CA GLN A 53 -37.34 -36.11 9.44
C GLN A 53 -37.15 -37.17 8.36
N THR A 54 -35.95 -37.83 8.38
CA THR A 54 -35.70 -39.27 8.44
C THR A 54 -35.73 -40.03 7.12
N GLU A 55 -34.64 -40.73 6.79
CA GLU A 55 -34.47 -42.16 7.02
C GLU A 55 -33.06 -42.67 6.71
N GLU A 56 -32.58 -43.49 7.62
CA GLU A 56 -31.40 -44.38 7.59
C GLU A 56 -31.45 -45.36 6.40
N ASN A 57 -30.30 -45.69 5.85
CA ASN A 57 -30.02 -47.10 5.55
C ASN A 57 -28.52 -47.40 5.64
N ALA A 58 -28.24 -48.27 6.57
CA ALA A 58 -26.96 -48.94 6.74
C ALA A 58 -26.85 -50.11 5.76
N ASP A 59 -25.71 -50.22 5.08
CA ASP A 59 -25.25 -51.56 4.68
C ASP A 59 -23.73 -51.65 4.82
N LYS A 60 -23.35 -52.72 5.49
CA LYS A 60 -21.98 -53.18 5.76
C LYS A 60 -21.44 -53.91 4.55
N GLN A 61 -20.26 -53.58 4.07
CA GLN A 61 -19.35 -54.60 3.55
C GLN A 61 -17.92 -54.32 3.94
N GLU A 62 -17.38 -55.31 4.63
CA GLU A 62 -15.99 -55.54 5.03
C GLU A 62 -15.20 -55.96 3.76
N GLY A 63 -13.96 -55.51 3.64
CA GLY A 63 -13.05 -56.14 2.70
C GLY A 63 -11.86 -55.28 2.24
N GLU A 64 -10.69 -55.67 2.74
CA GLU A 64 -9.36 -55.51 2.16
C GLU A 64 -8.56 -54.23 2.39
N LYS A 65 -7.63 -54.38 3.32
CA LYS A 65 -6.39 -53.61 3.46
C LYS A 65 -5.55 -53.78 2.20
N GLN A 66 -5.46 -52.74 1.36
CA GLN A 66 -4.30 -52.52 0.50
C GLN A 66 -3.51 -51.36 1.04
N GLN A 67 -2.30 -51.63 1.47
CA GLN A 67 -1.25 -50.67 1.71
C GLN A 67 -0.93 -49.94 0.41
N ILE A 68 -1.29 -48.66 0.37
CA ILE A 68 -0.80 -47.75 -0.63
C ILE A 68 0.56 -47.21 -0.10
N PRO A 69 1.64 -47.25 -0.89
CA PRO A 69 2.91 -46.62 -0.48
C PRO A 69 2.70 -45.14 -0.29
N ASP A 70 3.37 -44.60 0.75
CA ASP A 70 3.55 -43.16 0.96
C ASP A 70 3.96 -42.48 -0.35
N GLU A 71 3.03 -41.90 -1.05
CA GLU A 71 3.32 -40.87 -2.03
C GLU A 71 3.78 -39.66 -1.25
N GLN A 72 5.08 -39.47 -1.19
CA GLN A 72 5.69 -38.20 -0.88
C GLN A 72 5.02 -37.17 -1.78
N ASN A 73 4.14 -36.36 -1.20
CA ASN A 73 3.58 -35.18 -1.83
C ASN A 73 4.72 -34.20 -2.04
N VAL A 74 5.47 -34.39 -3.13
CA VAL A 74 6.35 -33.38 -3.68
C VAL A 74 5.42 -32.33 -4.28
N SER A 75 5.02 -31.36 -3.49
CA SER A 75 4.45 -30.14 -4.04
C SER A 75 5.53 -29.51 -4.91
N VAL A 76 5.40 -29.70 -6.21
CA VAL A 76 6.14 -28.91 -7.19
C VAL A 76 5.60 -27.50 -7.02
N GLN A 77 6.26 -26.69 -6.20
CA GLN A 77 6.04 -25.25 -6.16
C GLN A 77 6.57 -24.70 -7.48
N THR A 78 5.70 -24.61 -8.49
CA THR A 78 5.93 -23.85 -9.71
C THR A 78 5.49 -22.41 -9.41
N GLY A 79 6.33 -21.67 -8.71
CA GLY A 79 6.08 -20.27 -8.38
C GLY A 79 7.39 -19.58 -8.10
N ASP A 80 7.40 -18.27 -8.24
CA ASP A 80 8.52 -17.43 -7.86
C ASP A 80 8.46 -17.17 -6.33
N ASN A 81 9.62 -16.97 -5.70
CA ASN A 81 9.69 -16.48 -4.33
C ASN A 81 10.12 -15.02 -4.34
N ILE A 82 9.41 -14.20 -3.60
CA ILE A 82 9.76 -12.80 -3.37
C ILE A 82 10.02 -12.56 -1.90
N LYS A 83 10.90 -11.62 -1.60
CA LYS A 83 11.17 -11.19 -0.24
C LYS A 83 10.29 -9.97 0.10
N VAL A 84 9.39 -10.12 1.07
CA VAL A 84 8.50 -9.05 1.54
C VAL A 84 9.11 -8.41 2.78
N TYR A 85 9.34 -7.11 2.71
CA TYR A 85 9.89 -6.30 3.80
C TYR A 85 8.78 -5.63 4.60
N TYR A 86 8.98 -5.50 5.92
CA TYR A 86 8.05 -4.86 6.84
C TYR A 86 8.81 -4.32 8.06
N SER A 87 8.18 -3.43 8.83
CA SER A 87 8.74 -2.95 10.09
C SER A 87 8.81 -4.08 11.12
N ASN A 88 9.89 -4.15 11.89
CA ASN A 88 9.92 -4.99 13.07
C ASN A 88 8.97 -4.46 14.16
N ALA A 89 8.74 -5.29 15.20
CA ALA A 89 7.71 -5.03 16.21
C ALA A 89 7.93 -3.75 17.03
N ASP A 90 9.18 -3.32 17.21
CA ASP A 90 9.57 -2.11 17.96
C ASP A 90 9.81 -0.89 17.07
N ALA A 91 9.57 -1.00 15.76
CA ALA A 91 9.77 0.04 14.76
C ALA A 91 11.20 0.63 14.77
N SER A 92 12.21 -0.23 14.96
CA SER A 92 13.64 0.13 14.97
C SER A 92 14.37 -0.31 13.69
N GLY A 93 13.74 -1.08 12.80
CA GLY A 93 14.34 -1.59 11.58
C GLY A 93 13.36 -2.36 10.71
N PHE A 94 13.88 -2.88 9.60
CA PHE A 94 13.13 -3.73 8.69
C PHE A 94 13.41 -5.20 9.00
N GLU A 95 12.36 -6.01 8.92
CA GLU A 95 12.39 -7.45 8.78
C GLU A 95 11.93 -7.86 7.40
N SER A 96 12.16 -9.11 7.01
CA SER A 96 11.67 -9.65 5.75
C SER A 96 11.36 -11.13 5.85
N GLU A 97 10.45 -11.61 5.01
CA GLU A 97 10.16 -13.03 4.83
C GLU A 97 10.04 -13.39 3.36
N GLU A 98 10.35 -14.66 3.04
CA GLU A 98 10.15 -15.24 1.70
C GLU A 98 8.68 -15.62 1.54
N VAL A 99 8.05 -15.14 0.46
CA VAL A 99 6.66 -15.43 0.12
C VAL A 99 6.61 -16.02 -1.28
N ALA A 100 5.97 -17.19 -1.41
CA ALA A 100 5.72 -17.81 -2.69
C ALA A 100 4.59 -17.08 -3.42
N VAL A 101 4.82 -16.73 -4.69
CA VAL A 101 3.83 -16.14 -5.61
C VAL A 101 3.66 -17.04 -6.83
N GLU A 102 2.49 -17.01 -7.47
CA GLU A 102 2.25 -17.84 -8.65
C GLU A 102 3.18 -17.49 -9.82
N SER A 103 3.42 -16.20 -10.00
CA SER A 103 4.38 -15.66 -10.96
C SER A 103 4.77 -14.24 -10.55
N LEU A 104 5.99 -13.81 -10.87
CA LEU A 104 6.41 -12.45 -10.58
C LEU A 104 5.59 -11.44 -11.42
N SER A 105 4.78 -10.65 -10.73
CA SER A 105 4.06 -9.52 -11.29
C SER A 105 3.89 -8.42 -10.24
N SER A 106 3.72 -7.17 -10.68
CA SER A 106 3.53 -6.04 -9.75
C SER A 106 2.29 -6.19 -8.86
N ASN A 107 1.25 -6.85 -9.35
CA ASN A 107 0.05 -7.14 -8.57
C ASN A 107 0.29 -8.21 -7.51
N GLU A 108 1.07 -9.26 -7.80
CA GLU A 108 1.44 -10.27 -6.80
C GLU A 108 2.36 -9.69 -5.72
N VAL A 109 3.30 -8.81 -6.09
CA VAL A 109 4.14 -8.08 -5.12
C VAL A 109 3.29 -7.17 -4.23
N LEU A 110 2.35 -6.41 -4.83
CA LEU A 110 1.41 -5.58 -4.07
C LEU A 110 0.54 -6.42 -3.14
N LYS A 111 0.00 -7.54 -3.64
CA LYS A 111 -0.81 -8.47 -2.86
C LYS A 111 -0.03 -9.02 -1.65
N ALA A 112 1.21 -9.40 -1.84
CA ALA A 112 2.05 -9.89 -0.75
C ALA A 112 2.28 -8.83 0.34
N LEU A 113 2.45 -7.54 -0.03
CA LEU A 113 2.50 -6.43 0.92
C LEU A 113 1.18 -6.22 1.67
N VAL A 114 0.04 -6.41 1.00
CA VAL A 114 -1.29 -6.36 1.61
C VAL A 114 -1.50 -7.53 2.56
N ASP A 115 -1.21 -8.75 2.12
CA ASP A 115 -1.34 -9.97 2.93
C ASP A 115 -0.45 -9.91 4.19
N LYS A 116 0.71 -9.25 4.09
CA LYS A 116 1.59 -8.98 5.22
C LYS A 116 1.10 -7.87 6.16
N GLY A 117 0.08 -7.12 5.76
CA GLY A 117 -0.46 -6.00 6.54
C GLY A 117 0.34 -4.70 6.42
N VAL A 118 1.24 -4.61 5.45
CA VAL A 118 1.97 -3.36 5.15
C VAL A 118 1.05 -2.34 4.51
N LEU A 119 0.16 -2.80 3.63
CA LEU A 119 -0.80 -1.96 2.91
C LEU A 119 -2.25 -2.40 3.16
N PRO A 120 -3.21 -1.47 3.15
CA PRO A 120 -4.64 -1.82 3.17
C PRO A 120 -5.07 -2.50 1.86
N VAL A 121 -6.14 -3.30 1.95
CA VAL A 121 -6.69 -4.10 0.84
C VAL A 121 -7.27 -3.27 -0.31
N ASP A 122 -7.59 -2.01 -0.08
CA ASP A 122 -8.16 -1.09 -1.07
C ASP A 122 -7.11 -0.24 -1.81
N VAL A 123 -5.82 -0.40 -1.47
CA VAL A 123 -4.72 0.19 -2.23
C VAL A 123 -4.48 -0.62 -3.51
N SER A 124 -4.31 0.07 -4.63
CA SER A 124 -4.03 -0.55 -5.92
C SER A 124 -2.96 0.22 -6.70
N LEU A 125 -2.29 -0.47 -7.63
CA LEU A 125 -1.43 0.13 -8.63
C LEU A 125 -2.28 0.53 -9.84
N LEU A 126 -2.10 1.75 -10.33
CA LEU A 126 -2.68 2.27 -11.57
C LEU A 126 -1.76 1.99 -12.75
N SER A 127 -0.44 2.05 -12.52
CA SER A 127 0.55 1.65 -13.50
C SER A 127 1.81 1.12 -12.85
N PHE A 128 2.52 0.30 -13.61
CA PHE A 128 3.85 -0.23 -13.28
C PHE A 128 4.71 -0.22 -14.53
N LYS A 129 5.95 0.24 -14.41
CA LYS A 129 6.94 0.17 -15.49
C LYS A 129 8.29 -0.24 -14.93
N GLU A 130 8.97 -1.09 -15.69
CA GLU A 130 10.37 -1.47 -15.51
C GLU A 130 11.13 -1.05 -16.76
N PHE A 131 12.27 -0.39 -16.59
CA PHE A 131 13.12 0.04 -17.70
C PHE A 131 14.55 0.25 -17.24
N GLU A 132 15.46 0.32 -18.22
CA GLU A 132 16.88 0.60 -17.98
C GLU A 132 17.25 1.98 -18.52
N LYS A 133 17.98 2.74 -17.74
CA LYS A 133 18.51 4.04 -18.11
C LYS A 133 19.85 4.28 -17.42
N ASP A 134 20.85 4.73 -18.18
CA ASP A 134 22.20 5.02 -17.67
C ASP A 134 22.85 3.84 -16.92
N ASN A 135 22.58 2.59 -17.36
CA ASN A 135 22.98 1.33 -16.74
C ASN A 135 22.36 1.07 -15.34
N GLU A 136 21.31 1.77 -14.98
CA GLU A 136 20.50 1.50 -13.80
C GLU A 136 19.15 0.87 -14.21
N LYS A 137 18.70 -0.14 -13.47
CA LYS A 137 17.36 -0.71 -13.60
C LYS A 137 16.40 0.07 -12.72
N LEU A 138 15.37 0.60 -13.32
CA LEU A 138 14.46 1.55 -12.71
C LEU A 138 13.02 1.02 -12.72
N LEU A 139 12.30 1.30 -11.64
CA LEU A 139 10.87 1.05 -11.52
C LEU A 139 10.10 2.37 -11.40
N GLU A 140 8.96 2.45 -12.07
CA GLU A 140 7.95 3.49 -11.83
C GLU A 140 6.65 2.84 -11.41
N LEU A 141 6.13 3.24 -10.25
CA LEU A 141 4.87 2.80 -9.67
C LEU A 141 3.94 3.99 -9.53
N ASP A 142 2.73 3.87 -10.05
CA ASP A 142 1.66 4.83 -9.80
C ASP A 142 0.56 4.19 -8.97
N PHE A 143 0.34 4.70 -7.77
CA PHE A 143 -0.67 4.20 -6.85
C PHE A 143 -1.99 4.96 -6.98
N SER A 144 -3.07 4.29 -6.62
CA SER A 144 -4.38 4.94 -6.45
C SER A 144 -4.39 5.91 -5.26
N ASP A 145 -5.34 6.84 -5.26
CA ASP A 145 -5.52 7.82 -4.16
C ASP A 145 -5.78 7.16 -2.79
N LYS A 146 -6.16 5.90 -2.76
CA LYS A 146 -6.29 5.12 -1.52
C LYS A 146 -4.97 5.03 -0.76
N PHE A 147 -3.84 4.92 -1.48
CA PHE A 147 -2.52 4.95 -0.87
C PHE A 147 -2.24 6.30 -0.21
N ASN A 148 -2.55 7.41 -0.90
CA ASN A 148 -2.40 8.76 -0.35
C ASN A 148 -3.27 8.99 0.90
N THR A 149 -4.50 8.49 0.85
CA THR A 149 -5.42 8.55 2.00
C THR A 149 -4.86 7.78 3.20
N TYR A 150 -4.35 6.58 2.98
CA TYR A 150 -3.76 5.74 4.02
C TYR A 150 -2.50 6.36 4.62
N ILE A 151 -1.52 6.73 3.78
CA ILE A 151 -0.21 7.20 4.26
C ILE A 151 -0.33 8.47 5.11
N LYS A 152 -1.27 9.36 4.79
CA LYS A 152 -1.54 10.60 5.53
C LYS A 152 -2.14 10.38 6.92
N THR A 153 -2.61 9.18 7.24
CA THR A 153 -3.08 8.83 8.59
C THR A 153 -1.95 8.41 9.53
N LEU A 154 -0.74 8.21 8.99
CA LEU A 154 0.39 7.68 9.72
C LEU A 154 1.24 8.80 10.34
N GLY A 155 1.93 8.47 11.42
CA GLY A 155 3.02 9.30 11.94
C GLY A 155 4.33 9.03 11.19
N THR A 156 5.31 9.93 11.34
CA THR A 156 6.59 9.93 10.59
C THR A 156 7.33 8.60 10.59
N SER A 157 7.41 7.90 11.72
CA SER A 157 8.07 6.59 11.80
C SER A 157 7.33 5.53 10.98
N ALA A 158 6.00 5.43 11.14
CA ALA A 158 5.19 4.45 10.41
C ALA A 158 5.24 4.71 8.91
N GLU A 159 5.15 5.98 8.48
CA GLU A 159 5.31 6.41 7.11
C GLU A 159 6.64 5.95 6.51
N TYR A 160 7.76 6.20 7.22
CA TYR A 160 9.08 5.76 6.79
C TYR A 160 9.15 4.24 6.55
N TYR A 161 8.60 3.44 7.49
CA TYR A 161 8.61 1.99 7.35
C TYR A 161 7.67 1.48 6.27
N ILE A 162 6.52 2.10 6.04
CA ILE A 162 5.62 1.72 4.94
C ILE A 162 6.26 2.01 3.59
N VAL A 163 6.78 3.22 3.39
CA VAL A 163 7.47 3.59 2.14
C VAL A 163 8.69 2.70 1.90
N GLY A 164 9.50 2.50 2.93
CA GLY A 164 10.67 1.63 2.85
C GLY A 164 10.32 0.17 2.57
N SER A 165 9.26 -0.37 3.16
CA SER A 165 8.78 -1.73 2.88
C SER A 165 8.37 -1.90 1.42
N ILE A 166 7.64 -0.94 0.85
CA ILE A 166 7.28 -0.93 -0.58
C ILE A 166 8.55 -0.90 -1.44
N CYS A 167 9.43 0.06 -1.19
CA CYS A 167 10.66 0.22 -1.98
C CYS A 167 11.52 -1.04 -1.92
N ASN A 168 11.81 -1.55 -0.72
CA ASN A 168 12.69 -2.70 -0.55
C ASN A 168 12.10 -3.97 -1.19
N THR A 169 10.79 -4.19 -1.05
CA THR A 169 10.11 -5.35 -1.63
C THR A 169 10.13 -5.31 -3.16
N PHE A 170 9.74 -4.19 -3.77
CA PHE A 170 9.74 -4.07 -5.22
C PHE A 170 11.15 -4.11 -5.81
N LEU A 171 12.10 -3.40 -5.21
CA LEU A 171 13.49 -3.39 -5.67
C LEU A 171 14.15 -4.78 -5.60
N ASP A 172 13.87 -5.55 -4.55
CA ASP A 172 14.37 -6.92 -4.42
C ASP A 172 13.69 -7.86 -5.42
N ALA A 173 12.37 -7.80 -5.54
CA ALA A 173 11.59 -8.68 -6.40
C ALA A 173 11.99 -8.56 -7.88
N TYR A 174 12.29 -7.34 -8.35
CA TYR A 174 12.66 -7.06 -9.73
C TYR A 174 14.18 -6.96 -9.96
N GLY A 175 14.99 -7.05 -8.91
CA GLY A 175 16.44 -6.85 -9.01
C GLY A 175 16.80 -5.48 -9.56
N SER A 176 16.06 -4.45 -9.13
CA SER A 176 16.17 -3.08 -9.63
C SER A 176 16.95 -2.18 -8.67
N ASP A 177 17.55 -1.11 -9.19
CA ASP A 177 18.43 -0.23 -8.43
C ASP A 177 17.65 0.88 -7.73
N LYS A 178 16.63 1.44 -8.41
CA LYS A 178 15.84 2.56 -7.91
C LYS A 178 14.37 2.46 -8.31
N ILE A 179 13.53 3.10 -7.51
CA ILE A 179 12.08 3.14 -7.67
C ILE A 179 11.56 4.57 -7.55
N HIS A 180 10.66 4.96 -8.44
CA HIS A 180 9.91 6.21 -8.37
C HIS A 180 8.44 5.89 -8.10
N ILE A 181 7.86 6.58 -7.14
CA ILE A 181 6.46 6.42 -6.74
C ILE A 181 5.71 7.70 -7.06
N THR A 182 4.55 7.55 -7.71
CA THR A 182 3.54 8.60 -7.90
C THR A 182 2.20 8.14 -7.34
N VAL A 183 1.28 9.08 -7.19
CA VAL A 183 -0.11 8.80 -6.81
C VAL A 183 -1.02 9.57 -7.76
N ASN A 184 -1.85 8.86 -8.53
CA ASN A 184 -2.67 9.41 -9.62
C ASN A 184 -1.85 10.26 -10.62
N GLY A 185 -0.58 9.87 -10.86
CA GLY A 185 0.35 10.58 -11.73
C GLY A 185 1.03 11.80 -11.11
N ASP A 186 0.65 12.21 -9.90
CA ASP A 186 1.26 13.33 -9.19
C ASP A 186 2.45 12.87 -8.32
N VAL A 187 3.32 13.81 -7.99
CA VAL A 187 4.43 13.59 -7.05
C VAL A 187 3.90 13.04 -5.74
N PHE A 188 4.47 11.92 -5.30
CA PHE A 188 4.11 11.31 -4.03
C PHE A 188 4.53 12.20 -2.86
N THR A 189 3.54 12.63 -2.09
CA THR A 189 3.72 13.41 -0.86
C THR A 189 2.97 12.74 0.28
N THR A 190 3.59 12.75 1.45
CA THR A 190 2.99 12.26 2.68
C THR A 190 2.57 13.44 3.57
N GLY A 191 2.26 13.20 4.83
CA GLY A 191 2.06 14.27 5.81
C GLY A 191 3.36 14.96 6.23
N HIS A 192 4.53 14.33 5.98
CA HIS A 192 5.81 14.75 6.57
C HIS A 192 6.96 14.84 5.54
N ALA A 193 6.82 14.25 4.36
CA ALA A 193 7.86 14.20 3.34
C ALA A 193 7.29 14.28 1.92
N GLU A 194 8.15 14.64 0.97
CA GLU A 194 7.90 14.68 -0.45
C GLU A 194 8.94 13.81 -1.16
N TYR A 195 8.50 13.00 -2.12
CA TYR A 195 9.33 12.03 -2.84
C TYR A 195 9.32 12.33 -4.36
N PRO A 196 9.98 13.41 -4.80
CA PRO A 196 9.86 13.88 -6.19
C PRO A 196 10.71 13.09 -7.20
N GLY A 197 11.45 12.08 -6.77
CA GLY A 197 12.40 11.38 -7.62
C GLY A 197 12.59 9.91 -7.25
N PHE A 198 13.61 9.32 -7.88
CA PHE A 198 13.95 7.92 -7.66
C PHE A 198 14.57 7.70 -6.27
N MET A 199 14.09 6.70 -5.57
CA MET A 199 14.56 6.24 -4.27
C MET A 199 15.32 4.91 -4.41
N GLY A 200 16.32 4.69 -3.57
CA GLY A 200 16.96 3.37 -3.39
C GLY A 200 16.33 2.58 -2.25
N LYS A 201 17.02 1.52 -1.80
CA LYS A 201 16.62 0.75 -0.62
C LYS A 201 16.73 1.59 0.65
N PHE A 202 15.79 1.36 1.54
CA PHE A 202 15.76 1.91 2.90
C PHE A 202 16.48 0.95 3.86
N ASN A 203 17.13 1.50 4.89
CA ASN A 203 17.93 0.78 5.89
C ASN A 203 17.32 0.89 7.29
#